data_e5c324a00afe4f14a7e62db151011425
#
_entry.id   e5c324a00afe4f14a7e62db151011425
#
_cell.length_a   1.000
_cell.length_b   1.000
_cell.length_c   1.000
_cell.angle_alpha   90.00
_cell.angle_beta   90.00
_cell.angle_gamma   90.00
#
_symmetry.space_group_name_H-M   'P 1'
#
loop_
_entity.id
_entity.type
_entity.pdbx_description
1 polymer ?
#
loop_
_entity_poly.entity_id
_entity_poly.type
_entity_poly.pdbx_seq_one_letter_code
_entity_poly.pdbx_strand_id
1 'polypeptide(L)'
;MMDKYLLTVTVRADGSSKFGDGNRWGVFPSAALAWRISDEAFMANTKDWLSALKLRLSFGTAGNNRINSGLLYTTYSLSGNDSRNPFFNGTSTPMLEHGTYLYNPKLKWETTVTRNLGIDYGFWNNRISGSVDVYWNTT
;
A
#
# COMPACT_ATOMS: atom_id res chain seq x y z
N MET A 1 13.30 0.67 34.09
CA MET A 1 12.18 0.57 33.13
C MET A 1 12.53 -0.44 32.08
N MET A 2 11.62 -1.32 31.81
CA MET A 2 11.87 -2.48 30.92
C MET A 2 11.63 -2.10 29.48
N ASP A 3 12.63 -1.55 28.80
CA ASP A 3 12.56 -1.24 27.36
C ASP A 3 12.74 -2.51 26.49
N LYS A 4 12.08 -3.61 26.91
CA LYS A 4 12.15 -4.90 26.22
C LYS A 4 11.16 -5.01 25.07
N TYR A 5 10.05 -4.28 25.17
CA TYR A 5 8.94 -4.29 24.22
C TYR A 5 8.74 -2.89 23.66
N LEU A 6 8.70 -2.80 22.36
CA LEU A 6 8.37 -1.56 21.66
C LEU A 6 7.18 -1.83 20.75
N LEU A 7 6.10 -1.11 20.97
CA LEU A 7 4.91 -1.13 20.13
C LEU A 7 4.74 0.22 19.46
N THR A 8 4.61 0.20 18.15
CA THR A 8 4.30 1.38 17.33
C THR A 8 3.02 1.13 16.57
N VAL A 9 2.07 2.04 16.66
CA VAL A 9 0.83 2.00 15.88
C VAL A 9 0.71 3.30 15.12
N THR A 10 0.44 3.19 13.83
CA THR A 10 0.28 4.34 12.94
C THR A 10 -1.00 4.18 12.12
N VAL A 11 -1.74 5.25 11.98
CA VAL A 11 -2.92 5.31 11.11
C VAL A 11 -2.75 6.46 10.13
N ARG A 12 -2.87 6.15 8.85
CA ARG A 12 -2.85 7.14 7.77
C ARG A 12 -4.23 7.25 7.15
N ALA A 13 -4.62 8.46 6.83
CA ALA A 13 -5.78 8.73 6.00
C ALA A 13 -5.29 9.48 4.75
N ASP A 14 -5.45 8.85 3.61
CA ASP A 14 -5.02 9.40 2.33
C ASP A 14 -6.25 9.68 1.45
N GLY A 15 -6.25 10.83 0.79
CA GLY A 15 -7.31 11.23 -0.12
C GLY A 15 -6.82 11.32 -1.56
N SER A 16 -7.66 10.89 -2.49
CA SER A 16 -7.36 11.01 -3.92
C SER A 16 -8.60 11.45 -4.70
N SER A 17 -8.42 12.44 -5.55
CA SER A 17 -9.45 12.91 -6.47
C SER A 17 -9.72 11.95 -7.65
N LYS A 18 -8.90 10.91 -7.79
CA LYS A 18 -9.08 9.86 -8.83
C LYS A 18 -10.25 8.94 -8.57
N PHE A 19 -10.79 8.96 -7.36
CA PHE A 19 -11.93 8.13 -6.95
C PHE A 19 -13.20 8.97 -6.82
N GLY A 20 -14.35 8.31 -6.98
CA GLY A 20 -15.66 8.94 -6.83
C GLY A 20 -15.97 9.37 -5.40
N ASP A 21 -17.01 10.16 -5.26
CA ASP A 21 -17.49 10.63 -3.96
C ASP A 21 -17.82 9.42 -3.05
N GLY A 22 -17.36 9.50 -1.82
CA GLY A 22 -17.47 8.41 -0.85
C GLY A 22 -16.29 7.41 -0.86
N ASN A 23 -15.52 7.33 -1.95
CA ASN A 23 -14.35 6.45 -2.05
C ASN A 23 -13.02 7.22 -2.17
N ARG A 24 -13.05 8.53 -2.02
CA ARG A 24 -11.86 9.39 -2.14
C ARG A 24 -10.87 9.19 -1.01
N TRP A 25 -11.34 8.81 0.15
CA TRP A 25 -10.54 8.65 1.35
C TRP A 25 -10.27 7.16 1.62
N GLY A 26 -9.01 6.84 1.81
CA GLY A 26 -8.55 5.54 2.28
C GLY A 26 -7.91 5.67 3.65
N VAL A 27 -8.22 4.75 4.56
CA VAL A 27 -7.60 4.66 5.88
C VAL A 27 -6.69 3.43 5.91
N PHE A 28 -5.43 3.63 6.25
CA PHE A 28 -4.40 2.60 6.21
C PHE A 28 -3.73 2.48 7.57
N PRO A 29 -4.21 1.57 8.42
CA PRO A 29 -3.58 1.29 9.69
C PRO A 29 -2.30 0.45 9.51
N SER A 30 -1.33 0.67 10.40
CA SER A 30 -0.13 -0.15 10.50
C SER A 30 0.29 -0.30 11.95
N ALA A 31 0.91 -1.41 12.28
CA ALA A 31 1.42 -1.70 13.61
C ALA A 31 2.76 -2.41 13.51
N ALA A 32 3.65 -2.09 14.43
CA ALA A 32 4.94 -2.75 14.55
C ALA A 32 5.22 -3.10 16.02
N LEU A 33 5.69 -4.31 16.24
CA LEU A 33 6.12 -4.80 17.55
C LEU A 33 7.58 -5.22 17.47
N ALA A 34 8.38 -4.75 18.41
CA ALA A 34 9.75 -5.19 18.58
C ALA A 34 9.95 -5.74 19.99
N TRP A 35 10.54 -6.93 20.10
CA TRP A 35 10.82 -7.60 21.34
C TRP A 35 12.31 -7.91 21.45
N ARG A 36 12.95 -7.35 22.45
CA ARG A 36 14.36 -7.61 22.78
C ARG A 36 14.46 -8.85 23.65
N ILE A 37 14.59 -10.01 23.04
CA ILE A 37 14.62 -11.30 23.73
C ILE A 37 15.88 -11.43 24.59
N SER A 38 17.00 -10.85 24.16
CA SER A 38 18.26 -10.90 24.87
C SER A 38 18.22 -10.26 26.26
N ASP A 39 17.26 -9.37 26.51
CA ASP A 39 17.10 -8.70 27.79
C ASP A 39 16.17 -9.46 28.75
N GLU A 40 15.67 -10.62 28.34
CA GLU A 40 14.85 -11.49 29.17
C GLU A 40 15.69 -12.25 30.21
N ALA A 41 15.09 -12.52 31.40
CA ALA A 41 15.79 -13.19 32.48
C ALA A 41 16.22 -14.62 32.11
N PHE A 42 15.44 -15.34 31.31
CA PHE A 42 15.77 -16.70 30.86
C PHE A 42 16.95 -16.74 29.89
N MET A 43 17.28 -15.60 29.25
CA MET A 43 18.43 -15.47 28.38
C MET A 43 19.70 -15.02 29.06
N ALA A 44 19.68 -14.78 30.40
CA ALA A 44 20.85 -14.33 31.15
C ALA A 44 22.04 -15.30 31.05
N ASN A 45 21.78 -16.61 30.98
CA ASN A 45 22.80 -17.64 30.86
C ASN A 45 23.41 -17.76 29.44
N THR A 46 22.80 -17.15 28.47
CA THR A 46 23.25 -17.21 27.06
C THR A 46 24.02 -15.97 26.61
N LYS A 47 24.19 -14.97 27.51
CA LYS A 47 24.89 -13.72 27.21
C LYS A 47 26.37 -13.90 26.84
N ASP A 48 26.97 -15.02 27.22
CA ASP A 48 28.37 -15.31 26.90
C ASP A 48 28.62 -15.50 25.41
N TRP A 49 27.65 -16.06 24.71
CA TRP A 49 27.74 -16.31 23.26
C TRP A 49 26.71 -15.54 22.45
N LEU A 50 25.51 -15.27 23.01
CA LEU A 50 24.44 -14.51 22.37
C LEU A 50 24.38 -13.12 22.99
N SER A 51 24.93 -12.12 22.32
CA SER A 51 25.01 -10.75 22.83
C SER A 51 23.75 -9.94 22.54
N ALA A 52 23.04 -10.23 21.44
CA ALA A 52 21.81 -9.55 21.09
C ALA A 52 20.87 -10.48 20.33
N LEU A 53 19.61 -10.45 20.70
CA LEU A 53 18.52 -11.10 19.95
C LEU A 53 17.28 -10.24 20.04
N LYS A 54 16.77 -9.83 18.88
CA LYS A 54 15.59 -8.98 18.76
C LYS A 54 14.65 -9.55 17.72
N LEU A 55 13.40 -9.72 18.09
CA LEU A 55 12.33 -10.09 17.20
C LEU A 55 11.54 -8.85 16.78
N ARG A 56 11.30 -8.71 15.49
CA ARG A 56 10.50 -7.61 14.92
C ARG A 56 9.33 -8.19 14.14
N LEU A 57 8.15 -7.71 14.45
CA LEU A 57 6.93 -8.02 13.72
C LEU A 57 6.34 -6.71 13.22
N SER A 58 5.97 -6.65 11.95
CA SER A 58 5.26 -5.50 11.42
C SER A 58 4.11 -5.95 10.53
N PHE A 59 3.05 -5.17 10.60
CA PHE A 59 1.85 -5.32 9.80
C PHE A 59 1.46 -3.94 9.29
N GLY A 60 1.20 -3.83 8.01
CA GLY A 60 0.82 -2.57 7.43
C GLY A 60 -0.13 -2.74 6.27
N THR A 61 -0.95 -1.74 6.07
CA THR A 61 -1.79 -1.61 4.89
C THR A 61 -1.35 -0.39 4.10
N ALA A 62 -1.30 -0.53 2.78
CA ALA A 62 -0.98 0.56 1.86
C ALA A 62 -2.03 0.62 0.75
N GLY A 63 -2.46 1.82 0.43
CA GLY A 63 -3.36 2.07 -0.69
C GLY A 63 -2.58 2.36 -1.97
N ASN A 64 -3.04 1.79 -3.07
CA ASN A 64 -2.55 2.09 -4.40
C ASN A 64 -3.63 2.86 -5.17
N ASN A 65 -3.28 4.04 -5.65
CA ASN A 65 -4.14 4.88 -6.47
C ASN A 65 -3.65 5.00 -7.92
N ARG A 66 -2.83 4.06 -8.37
CA ARG A 66 -2.28 4.04 -9.74
C ARG A 66 -3.34 3.63 -10.76
N ILE A 67 -4.40 4.40 -10.84
CA ILE A 67 -5.44 4.24 -11.85
C ILE A 67 -5.48 5.47 -12.75
N ASN A 68 -5.97 5.28 -13.97
CA ASN A 68 -6.21 6.42 -14.85
C ASN A 68 -7.37 7.25 -14.32
N SER A 69 -7.13 8.54 -14.08
CA SER A 69 -8.16 9.47 -13.60
C SER A 69 -9.37 9.61 -14.52
N GLY A 70 -9.18 9.30 -15.80
CA GLY A 70 -10.27 9.29 -16.79
C GLY A 70 -11.33 8.22 -16.56
N LEU A 71 -11.04 7.19 -15.74
CA LEU A 71 -12.00 6.13 -15.43
C LEU A 71 -13.19 6.59 -14.57
N LEU A 72 -13.11 7.76 -13.93
CA LEU A 72 -14.22 8.33 -13.16
C LEU A 72 -15.27 9.02 -14.02
N TYR A 73 -14.90 9.45 -15.21
CA TYR A 73 -15.76 10.27 -16.04
C TYR A 73 -15.97 9.62 -17.40
N THR A 74 -17.22 9.66 -17.87
CA THR A 74 -17.50 9.34 -19.24
C THR A 74 -17.00 10.49 -20.11
N THR A 75 -16.08 10.19 -21.02
CA THR A 75 -15.59 11.17 -21.98
C THR A 75 -16.31 11.02 -23.30
N TYR A 76 -16.60 12.14 -23.94
CA TYR A 76 -17.17 12.20 -25.27
C TYR A 76 -16.21 12.93 -26.18
N SER A 77 -16.05 12.45 -27.37
CA SER A 77 -15.30 13.13 -28.43
C SER A 77 -16.21 13.48 -29.57
N LEU A 78 -15.91 14.60 -30.22
CA LEU A 78 -16.57 14.94 -31.48
C LEU A 78 -15.95 14.09 -32.59
N SER A 79 -16.73 13.25 -33.22
CA SER A 79 -16.25 12.55 -34.40
C SER A 79 -16.10 13.55 -35.56
N GLY A 80 -14.97 13.46 -36.23
CA GLY A 80 -14.73 14.26 -37.43
C GLY A 80 -15.56 13.81 -38.65
N ASN A 81 -15.08 14.09 -39.82
CA ASN A 81 -15.70 13.67 -41.07
C ASN A 81 -15.57 12.15 -41.30
N ASP A 82 -16.28 11.37 -40.53
CA ASP A 82 -16.39 9.94 -40.76
C ASP A 82 -17.66 9.64 -41.56
N SER A 83 -17.60 8.63 -42.40
CA SER A 83 -18.74 8.14 -43.18
C SER A 83 -19.95 7.73 -42.36
N ARG A 84 -19.78 7.59 -41.04
CA ARG A 84 -20.84 7.30 -40.06
C ARG A 84 -21.62 8.50 -39.59
N ASN A 85 -21.13 9.70 -39.89
CA ASN A 85 -21.84 10.92 -39.49
C ASN A 85 -23.04 11.18 -40.41
N PRO A 86 -24.20 11.54 -39.87
CA PRO A 86 -25.34 11.89 -40.67
C PRO A 86 -25.09 13.20 -41.45
N PHE A 87 -25.52 13.22 -42.70
CA PHE A 87 -25.52 14.43 -43.49
C PHE A 87 -26.81 15.22 -43.28
N PHE A 88 -26.67 16.48 -42.98
CA PHE A 88 -27.78 17.40 -42.90
C PHE A 88 -27.50 18.57 -43.85
N ASN A 89 -28.40 18.82 -44.79
CA ASN A 89 -28.23 19.83 -45.86
C ASN A 89 -26.91 19.71 -46.64
N GLY A 90 -26.45 18.51 -46.92
CA GLY A 90 -25.21 18.27 -47.67
C GLY A 90 -23.91 18.50 -46.89
N THR A 91 -24.00 18.78 -45.59
CA THR A 91 -22.83 18.95 -44.73
C THR A 91 -22.83 17.86 -43.65
N SER A 92 -21.68 17.23 -43.44
CA SER A 92 -21.54 16.25 -42.33
C SER A 92 -21.59 16.98 -41.00
N THR A 93 -22.43 16.49 -40.07
CA THR A 93 -22.50 17.01 -38.72
C THR A 93 -21.64 16.12 -37.79
N PRO A 94 -20.76 16.73 -37.00
CA PRO A 94 -20.00 15.95 -36.03
C PRO A 94 -20.92 15.36 -34.98
N MET A 95 -20.71 14.11 -34.64
CA MET A 95 -21.43 13.41 -33.58
C MET A 95 -20.56 13.27 -32.31
N LEU A 96 -21.21 13.28 -31.17
CA LEU A 96 -20.56 12.93 -29.90
C LEU A 96 -20.39 11.42 -29.84
N GLU A 97 -19.16 10.98 -29.73
CA GLU A 97 -18.83 9.56 -29.54
C GLU A 97 -18.36 9.31 -28.09
N HIS A 98 -18.69 8.14 -27.61
CA HIS A 98 -18.17 7.69 -26.31
C HIS A 98 -16.64 7.61 -26.36
N GLY A 99 -15.99 8.19 -25.38
CA GLY A 99 -14.55 8.06 -25.21
C GLY A 99 -14.13 6.63 -24.87
N THR A 100 -12.84 6.40 -24.91
CA THR A 100 -12.23 5.08 -24.76
C THR A 100 -12.38 4.50 -23.33
N TYR A 101 -12.66 5.33 -22.33
CA TYR A 101 -12.74 4.93 -20.95
C TYR A 101 -14.19 4.76 -20.50
N LEU A 102 -14.46 3.63 -19.86
CA LEU A 102 -15.75 3.37 -19.23
C LEU A 102 -15.80 4.03 -17.85
N TYR A 103 -16.90 4.70 -17.59
CA TYR A 103 -17.19 5.26 -16.28
C TYR A 103 -17.43 4.15 -15.25
N ASN A 104 -16.65 4.16 -14.16
CA ASN A 104 -16.85 3.25 -13.05
C ASN A 104 -16.91 4.02 -11.72
N PRO A 105 -18.12 4.33 -11.20
CA PRO A 105 -18.27 5.07 -9.95
C PRO A 105 -17.85 4.26 -8.71
N LYS A 106 -17.65 2.95 -8.85
CA LYS A 106 -17.28 2.04 -7.76
C LYS A 106 -15.76 1.87 -7.62
N LEU A 107 -14.96 2.67 -8.32
CA LEU A 107 -13.51 2.65 -8.15
C LEU A 107 -13.13 2.95 -6.71
N LYS A 108 -12.33 2.06 -6.12
CA LYS A 108 -11.85 2.12 -4.75
C LYS A 108 -10.34 2.03 -4.71
N TRP A 109 -9.77 2.39 -3.57
CA TRP A 109 -8.38 2.14 -3.27
C TRP A 109 -8.10 0.63 -3.34
N GLU A 110 -7.09 0.28 -4.13
CA GLU A 110 -6.50 -1.06 -4.06
C GLU A 110 -5.67 -1.13 -2.77
N THR A 111 -5.99 -2.06 -1.90
CA THR A 111 -5.32 -2.19 -0.60
C THR A 111 -4.37 -3.37 -0.63
N THR A 112 -3.11 -3.09 -0.40
CA THR A 112 -2.08 -4.10 -0.22
C THR A 112 -1.79 -4.28 1.27
N VAL A 113 -1.89 -5.50 1.75
CA VAL A 113 -1.53 -5.87 3.11
C VAL A 113 -0.11 -6.42 3.13
N THR A 114 0.76 -5.75 3.85
CA THR A 114 2.17 -6.14 4.02
C THR A 114 2.38 -6.70 5.41
N ARG A 115 3.00 -7.85 5.49
CA ARG A 115 3.42 -8.47 6.74
C ARG A 115 4.92 -8.69 6.69
N ASN A 116 5.59 -8.41 7.79
CA ASN A 116 7.03 -8.58 7.90
C ASN A 116 7.39 -9.20 9.25
N LEU A 117 8.26 -10.19 9.20
CA LEU A 117 8.88 -10.82 10.36
C LEU A 117 10.39 -10.68 10.23
N GLY A 118 11.03 -10.02 11.20
CA GLY A 118 12.46 -9.80 11.23
C GLY A 118 13.09 -10.32 12.52
N ILE A 119 14.27 -10.90 12.41
CA ILE A 119 15.08 -11.34 13.53
C ILE A 119 16.46 -10.72 13.38
N ASP A 120 16.86 -9.96 14.38
CA ASP A 120 18.21 -9.42 14.51
C ASP A 120 18.97 -10.21 15.56
N TYR A 121 20.19 -10.61 15.25
CA TYR A 121 21.03 -11.39 16.14
C TYR A 121 22.45 -10.85 16.21
N GLY A 122 23.11 -11.08 17.33
CA GLY A 122 24.50 -10.78 17.52
C GLY A 122 25.14 -11.82 18.45
N PHE A 123 26.31 -12.31 18.07
CA PHE A 123 27.05 -13.34 18.79
C PHE A 123 28.43 -12.80 19.21
N TRP A 124 28.95 -13.32 20.30
CA TRP A 124 30.28 -13.03 20.82
C TRP A 124 30.58 -11.52 20.89
N ASN A 125 29.83 -10.78 21.71
CA ASN A 125 29.93 -9.33 21.86
C ASN A 125 29.82 -8.58 20.52
N ASN A 126 28.84 -8.98 19.72
CA ASN A 126 28.57 -8.41 18.37
C ASN A 126 29.72 -8.57 17.37
N ARG A 127 30.59 -9.55 17.55
CA ARG A 127 31.62 -9.87 16.55
C ARG A 127 30.99 -10.42 15.27
N ILE A 128 29.93 -11.22 15.42
CA ILE A 128 29.09 -11.68 14.32
C ILE A 128 27.69 -11.14 14.58
N SER A 129 27.20 -10.36 13.67
CA SER A 129 25.83 -9.81 13.72
C SER A 129 25.19 -9.91 12.36
N GLY A 130 23.88 -10.06 12.35
CA GLY A 130 23.12 -10.14 11.13
C GLY A 130 21.62 -9.95 11.40
N SER A 131 20.88 -9.85 10.33
CA SER A 131 19.43 -9.80 10.36
C SER A 131 18.85 -10.66 9.26
N VAL A 132 17.72 -11.30 9.55
CA VAL A 132 16.93 -12.05 8.59
C VAL A 132 15.53 -11.49 8.60
N ASP A 133 15.05 -11.05 7.46
CA ASP A 133 13.71 -10.52 7.27
C ASP A 133 12.95 -11.37 6.28
N VAL A 134 11.73 -11.74 6.65
CA VAL A 134 10.78 -12.42 5.78
C VAL A 134 9.56 -11.52 5.62
N TYR A 135 9.18 -11.23 4.39
CA TYR A 135 8.03 -10.39 4.12
C TYR A 135 7.12 -11.07 3.10
N TRP A 136 5.83 -10.81 3.20
CA TRP A 136 4.85 -11.22 2.21
C TRP A 136 3.75 -10.18 2.09
N ASN A 137 3.31 -9.97 0.89
CA ASN A 137 2.28 -9.01 0.54
C ASN A 137 1.07 -9.73 -0.03
N THR A 138 -0.11 -9.24 0.31
CA THR A 138 -1.38 -9.70 -0.24
C THR A 138 -2.15 -8.49 -0.76
N THR A 139 -2.60 -8.57 -1.98
CA THR A 139 -3.38 -7.51 -2.64
C THR A 139 -4.79 -7.99 -2.91
#